data_eb4359359355bdd70906d64530b03f75
#
_entry.id   eb4359359355bdd70906d64530b03f75
#
_cell.length_a   1.000
_cell.length_b   1.000
_cell.length_c   1.000
_cell.angle_alpha   90.00
_cell.angle_beta   90.00
_cell.angle_gamma   90.00
#
_symmetry.space_group_name_H-M   'P 1'
#
loop_
_entity.id
_entity.type
_entity.pdbx_description
1 polymer ?
#
loop_
_entity_poly.entity_id
_entity_poly.type
_entity_poly.pdbx_seq_one_letter_code
_entity_poly.pdbx_strand_id
1 'polypeptide(L)'
;MKSLWFLYRIIRAKCKPYFLSLLQMTANKPSESIELVLASPRGFCAGVDRAITIVEKALQIYGSPIYVQHEIVHNKHVVQRLRESGAIFVENINEIPLGSRAIYSAHGVSPAVRKIAERRKLKVLDATCPLVTKVHGEAQRYAQKDYTIILIGHHKHVEVQGTVGEAPKRIIVVGNLEEVDNLVVPDENKVGYITQTTLSLDDTAEIISALKKRFPKIQGPAKNDICYATQNRQNAVKALSKEVDLVLVVGAPNSSNSVRLLEVARTTGVKARRIESEEELNPEWFKGIRSIGVTAGASAPEDILQGVVSGLKKMFSSSNVRDLNIVQENVTFALPAVLRSA
;
A
#
# COMPACT_ATOMS: atom_id res chain seq x y z
N MET A 1 -46.29 -58.74 -12.49
CA MET A 1 -46.45 -57.29 -12.76
C MET A 1 -46.86 -56.45 -11.56
N LYS A 2 -46.95 -56.97 -10.34
CA LYS A 2 -47.36 -56.17 -9.13
C LYS A 2 -46.15 -55.69 -8.29
N SER A 3 -44.90 -56.18 -8.50
CA SER A 3 -43.76 -55.83 -7.68
C SER A 3 -42.97 -54.57 -8.13
N LEU A 4 -43.07 -54.20 -9.43
CA LEU A 4 -42.40 -53.00 -9.95
C LEU A 4 -43.09 -51.68 -9.55
N TRP A 5 -44.40 -51.73 -9.29
CA TRP A 5 -45.19 -50.55 -8.94
C TRP A 5 -44.96 -50.09 -7.46
N PHE A 6 -44.56 -51.06 -6.61
CA PHE A 6 -44.26 -50.79 -5.20
C PHE A 6 -42.87 -50.14 -5.00
N LEU A 7 -41.92 -50.54 -5.81
CA LEU A 7 -40.56 -49.91 -5.80
C LEU A 7 -40.58 -48.45 -6.33
N TYR A 8 -41.43 -48.19 -7.33
CA TYR A 8 -41.57 -46.82 -7.87
C TYR A 8 -42.14 -45.85 -6.87
N ARG A 9 -43.03 -46.28 -5.98
CA ARG A 9 -43.64 -45.45 -4.92
C ARG A 9 -42.67 -45.17 -3.75
N ILE A 10 -41.80 -46.08 -3.41
CA ILE A 10 -40.80 -45.92 -2.32
C ILE A 10 -39.68 -44.97 -2.74
N ILE A 11 -39.22 -45.05 -4.00
CA ILE A 11 -38.19 -44.15 -4.54
C ILE A 11 -38.70 -42.70 -4.62
N ARG A 12 -39.97 -42.48 -4.97
CA ARG A 12 -40.58 -41.15 -5.07
C ARG A 12 -40.80 -40.46 -3.71
N ALA A 13 -40.95 -41.24 -2.65
CA ALA A 13 -41.20 -40.70 -1.29
C ALA A 13 -39.89 -40.32 -0.54
N LYS A 14 -38.72 -40.93 -0.88
CA LYS A 14 -37.46 -40.68 -0.19
C LYS A 14 -36.57 -39.64 -0.87
N CYS A 15 -36.79 -39.28 -2.14
CA CYS A 15 -35.97 -38.29 -2.87
C CYS A 15 -36.53 -36.88 -2.90
N LYS A 16 -37.74 -36.62 -2.40
CA LYS A 16 -38.33 -35.28 -2.41
C LYS A 16 -37.61 -34.22 -1.56
N PRO A 17 -37.04 -34.50 -0.38
CA PRO A 17 -36.39 -33.43 0.39
C PRO A 17 -35.02 -33.02 -0.15
N TYR A 18 -34.30 -33.93 -0.83
CA TYR A 18 -32.96 -33.60 -1.36
C TYR A 18 -32.99 -32.83 -2.70
N PHE A 19 -34.02 -33.04 -3.52
CA PHE A 19 -34.16 -32.32 -4.79
C PHE A 19 -34.67 -30.87 -4.59
N LEU A 20 -35.49 -30.62 -3.55
CA LEU A 20 -35.90 -29.27 -3.20
C LEU A 20 -34.77 -28.46 -2.51
N SER A 21 -33.87 -29.10 -1.77
CA SER A 21 -32.76 -28.41 -1.16
C SER A 21 -31.70 -28.01 -2.18
N LEU A 22 -31.49 -28.80 -3.24
CA LEU A 22 -30.58 -28.45 -4.35
C LEU A 22 -31.17 -27.35 -5.25
N LEU A 23 -32.48 -27.29 -5.42
CA LEU A 23 -33.16 -26.20 -6.14
C LEU A 23 -33.27 -24.90 -5.30
N GLN A 24 -33.21 -24.98 -3.98
CA GLN A 24 -33.19 -23.81 -3.11
C GLN A 24 -31.78 -23.22 -2.93
N MET A 25 -30.71 -23.97 -3.25
CA MET A 25 -29.33 -23.44 -3.26
C MET A 25 -28.98 -22.63 -4.52
N THR A 26 -29.87 -22.62 -5.55
CA THR A 26 -29.65 -21.83 -6.78
C THR A 26 -30.49 -20.56 -6.85
N ALA A 27 -31.24 -20.21 -5.82
CA ALA A 27 -32.13 -19.06 -5.83
C ALA A 27 -31.83 -18.10 -4.68
N ASN A 28 -30.81 -17.30 -4.82
CA ASN A 28 -30.77 -15.93 -4.32
C ASN A 28 -29.54 -15.22 -4.90
N LYS A 29 -29.50 -15.07 -6.23
CA LYS A 29 -28.74 -13.97 -6.81
C LYS A 29 -29.50 -12.69 -6.43
N PRO A 30 -28.88 -11.72 -5.76
CA PRO A 30 -29.52 -10.43 -5.59
C PRO A 30 -29.80 -9.87 -7.00
N SER A 31 -31.08 -9.68 -7.33
CA SER A 31 -31.56 -9.15 -8.61
C SER A 31 -31.39 -7.62 -8.69
N GLU A 32 -30.66 -7.02 -7.78
CA GLU A 32 -30.46 -5.59 -7.73
C GLU A 32 -29.25 -5.19 -8.61
N SER A 33 -29.50 -4.20 -9.48
CA SER A 33 -28.43 -3.53 -10.21
C SER A 33 -27.55 -2.77 -9.22
N ILE A 34 -26.25 -2.94 -9.30
CA ILE A 34 -25.30 -2.24 -8.45
C ILE A 34 -24.44 -1.30 -9.28
N GLU A 35 -24.15 -0.12 -8.75
CA GLU A 35 -23.20 0.81 -9.35
C GLU A 35 -21.80 0.56 -8.79
N LEU A 36 -20.82 0.40 -9.69
CA LEU A 36 -19.40 0.30 -9.35
C LEU A 36 -18.71 1.60 -9.76
N VAL A 37 -18.14 2.32 -8.78
CA VAL A 37 -17.44 3.58 -9.01
C VAL A 37 -15.96 3.37 -8.73
N LEU A 38 -15.11 3.54 -9.74
CA LEU A 38 -13.68 3.34 -9.62
C LEU A 38 -12.98 4.68 -9.38
N ALA A 39 -12.28 4.83 -8.25
CA ALA A 39 -11.49 6.03 -7.99
C ALA A 39 -10.32 6.16 -8.96
N SER A 40 -10.03 7.38 -9.41
CA SER A 40 -8.83 7.72 -10.17
C SER A 40 -8.21 9.01 -9.59
N PRO A 41 -6.89 8.99 -9.20
CA PRO A 41 -5.94 7.91 -9.37
C PRO A 41 -6.11 6.77 -8.34
N ARG A 42 -5.68 5.57 -8.76
CA ARG A 42 -5.62 4.34 -7.95
C ARG A 42 -4.43 3.50 -8.37
N GLY A 43 -4.09 2.47 -7.58
CA GLY A 43 -3.05 1.51 -7.93
C GLY A 43 -1.64 2.12 -7.99
N PHE A 44 -0.75 1.55 -8.77
CA PHE A 44 0.67 1.90 -8.78
C PHE A 44 0.94 3.39 -8.95
N CYS A 45 1.88 3.90 -8.15
CA CYS A 45 2.46 5.23 -8.33
C CYS A 45 3.82 5.14 -9.04
N ALA A 46 4.33 6.26 -9.55
CA ALA A 46 5.60 6.28 -10.27
C ALA A 46 6.79 5.72 -9.46
N GLY A 47 6.78 5.85 -8.12
CA GLY A 47 7.83 5.30 -7.27
C GLY A 47 7.79 3.78 -7.20
N VAL A 48 6.60 3.21 -7.09
CA VAL A 48 6.35 1.76 -7.09
C VAL A 48 6.67 1.16 -8.45
N ASP A 49 6.13 1.74 -9.52
CA ASP A 49 6.37 1.29 -10.89
C ASP A 49 7.87 1.26 -11.21
N ARG A 50 8.59 2.35 -10.88
CA ARG A 50 10.04 2.41 -11.03
C ARG A 50 10.76 1.29 -10.26
N ALA A 51 10.36 1.02 -9.02
CA ALA A 51 11.04 0.03 -8.19
C ALA A 51 10.86 -1.39 -8.72
N ILE A 52 9.65 -1.74 -9.18
CA ILE A 52 9.33 -3.03 -9.81
C ILE A 52 10.13 -3.16 -11.11
N THR A 53 10.09 -2.16 -11.98
CA THR A 53 10.84 -2.13 -13.26
C THR A 53 12.34 -2.31 -13.06
N ILE A 54 12.92 -1.78 -11.97
CA ILE A 54 14.35 -1.98 -11.65
C ILE A 54 14.64 -3.45 -11.40
N VAL A 55 13.79 -4.18 -10.66
CA VAL A 55 13.99 -5.62 -10.40
C VAL A 55 13.83 -6.42 -11.69
N GLU A 56 12.77 -6.17 -12.46
CA GLU A 56 12.49 -6.85 -13.72
C GLU A 56 13.64 -6.68 -14.74
N LYS A 57 14.09 -5.43 -14.94
CA LYS A 57 15.24 -5.16 -15.82
C LYS A 57 16.54 -5.74 -15.28
N ALA A 58 16.78 -5.75 -13.97
CA ALA A 58 17.96 -6.37 -13.41
C ALA A 58 17.98 -7.88 -13.65
N LEU A 59 16.85 -8.57 -13.52
CA LEU A 59 16.70 -9.99 -13.86
C LEU A 59 16.93 -10.23 -15.34
N GLN A 60 16.38 -9.38 -16.21
CA GLN A 60 16.54 -9.48 -17.66
C GLN A 60 18.01 -9.31 -18.11
N ILE A 61 18.70 -8.31 -17.55
CA ILE A 61 20.06 -7.94 -17.98
C ILE A 61 21.13 -8.84 -17.36
N TYR A 62 20.97 -9.19 -16.08
CA TYR A 62 22.02 -9.85 -15.31
C TYR A 62 21.71 -11.30 -14.99
N GLY A 63 20.50 -11.75 -15.26
CA GLY A 63 20.03 -13.10 -14.90
C GLY A 63 19.76 -13.24 -13.39
N SER A 64 19.21 -14.39 -13.05
CA SER A 64 18.95 -14.83 -11.67
C SER A 64 20.24 -15.43 -11.05
N PRO A 65 20.44 -15.31 -9.72
CA PRO A 65 19.57 -14.63 -8.76
C PRO A 65 19.87 -13.10 -8.64
N ILE A 66 18.80 -12.33 -8.39
CA ILE A 66 18.89 -10.93 -7.93
C ILE A 66 18.36 -10.87 -6.51
N TYR A 67 19.15 -10.38 -5.58
CA TYR A 67 18.75 -10.26 -4.17
C TYR A 67 18.06 -8.91 -3.93
N VAL A 68 16.92 -8.91 -3.24
CA VAL A 68 16.19 -7.70 -2.90
C VAL A 68 16.07 -7.61 -1.39
N GLN A 69 16.54 -6.51 -0.82
CA GLN A 69 16.42 -6.28 0.63
C GLN A 69 15.03 -5.72 0.95
N HIS A 70 14.33 -6.42 1.82
CA HIS A 70 12.91 -6.28 2.11
C HIS A 70 12.03 -6.51 0.88
N GLU A 71 10.71 -6.54 1.06
CA GLU A 71 9.78 -6.48 -0.06
C GLU A 71 10.07 -5.23 -0.90
N ILE A 72 10.14 -5.37 -2.21
CA ILE A 72 10.38 -4.23 -3.11
C ILE A 72 9.33 -3.15 -2.91
N VAL A 73 8.09 -3.56 -2.70
CA VAL A 73 6.91 -2.81 -2.29
C VAL A 73 6.01 -3.72 -1.45
N HIS A 74 5.17 -3.17 -0.58
CA HIS A 74 4.25 -3.95 0.27
C HIS A 74 3.07 -4.50 -0.54
N ASN A 75 3.32 -5.57 -1.30
CA ASN A 75 2.30 -6.32 -2.02
C ASN A 75 2.76 -7.76 -2.30
N LYS A 76 2.06 -8.76 -1.73
CA LYS A 76 2.42 -10.18 -1.86
C LYS A 76 2.40 -10.69 -3.30
N HIS A 77 1.46 -10.22 -4.12
CA HIS A 77 1.34 -10.64 -5.53
C HIS A 77 2.53 -10.15 -6.35
N VAL A 78 2.97 -8.91 -6.13
CA VAL A 78 4.19 -8.36 -6.76
C VAL A 78 5.42 -9.13 -6.32
N VAL A 79 5.58 -9.34 -5.01
CA VAL A 79 6.72 -10.07 -4.45
C VAL A 79 6.77 -11.49 -4.98
N GLN A 80 5.63 -12.19 -5.04
CA GLN A 80 5.55 -13.56 -5.55
C GLN A 80 5.90 -13.63 -7.05
N ARG A 81 5.34 -12.74 -7.88
CA ARG A 81 5.68 -12.66 -9.31
C ARG A 81 7.18 -12.46 -9.54
N LEU A 82 7.81 -11.59 -8.77
CA LEU A 82 9.25 -11.34 -8.88
C LEU A 82 10.08 -12.53 -8.37
N ARG A 83 9.62 -13.26 -7.33
CA ARG A 83 10.26 -14.52 -6.89
C ARG A 83 10.23 -15.57 -7.98
N GLU A 84 9.09 -15.75 -8.63
CA GLU A 84 8.94 -16.68 -9.76
C GLU A 84 9.85 -16.32 -10.95
N SER A 85 10.14 -15.03 -11.11
CA SER A 85 11.09 -14.53 -12.09
C SER A 85 12.57 -14.65 -11.66
N GLY A 86 12.85 -15.10 -10.42
CA GLY A 86 14.21 -15.35 -9.94
C GLY A 86 14.78 -14.30 -8.98
N ALA A 87 13.96 -13.41 -8.44
CA ALA A 87 14.36 -12.52 -7.35
C ALA A 87 14.34 -13.28 -6.01
N ILE A 88 15.31 -13.01 -5.15
CA ILE A 88 15.41 -13.55 -3.79
C ILE A 88 15.26 -12.40 -2.80
N PHE A 89 14.18 -12.42 -2.03
CA PHE A 89 13.93 -11.40 -1.00
C PHE A 89 14.54 -11.83 0.33
N VAL A 90 15.28 -10.93 0.95
CA VAL A 90 15.96 -11.12 2.25
C VAL A 90 15.63 -9.96 3.18
N GLU A 91 15.51 -10.24 4.47
CA GLU A 91 15.28 -9.19 5.46
C GLU A 91 16.60 -8.54 5.89
N ASN A 92 17.67 -9.31 6.01
CA ASN A 92 18.97 -8.80 6.44
C ASN A 92 19.96 -8.81 5.26
N ILE A 93 20.61 -7.66 5.01
CA ILE A 93 21.62 -7.50 3.96
C ILE A 93 22.79 -8.49 4.12
N ASN A 94 23.05 -8.98 5.34
CA ASN A 94 24.08 -9.98 5.59
C ASN A 94 23.75 -11.39 5.04
N GLU A 95 22.51 -11.67 4.71
CA GLU A 95 22.10 -12.93 4.08
C GLU A 95 22.52 -13.01 2.61
N ILE A 96 22.81 -11.87 1.97
CA ILE A 96 23.21 -11.81 0.56
C ILE A 96 24.64 -12.32 0.42
N PRO A 97 24.93 -13.29 -0.47
CA PRO A 97 26.30 -13.76 -0.68
C PRO A 97 27.25 -12.64 -1.14
N LEU A 98 28.53 -12.75 -0.76
CA LEU A 98 29.54 -11.75 -1.10
C LEU A 98 29.62 -11.52 -2.61
N GLY A 99 29.73 -10.27 -3.03
CA GLY A 99 29.89 -9.86 -4.44
C GLY A 99 28.61 -9.99 -5.29
N SER A 100 27.50 -10.48 -4.71
CA SER A 100 26.24 -10.66 -5.42
C SER A 100 25.59 -9.32 -5.81
N ARG A 101 24.64 -9.37 -6.74
CA ARG A 101 23.78 -8.23 -7.08
C ARG A 101 22.66 -8.08 -6.06
N ALA A 102 22.51 -6.86 -5.57
CA ALA A 102 21.48 -6.52 -4.57
C ALA A 102 20.67 -5.32 -5.02
N ILE A 103 19.42 -5.25 -4.57
CA ILE A 103 18.52 -4.11 -4.79
C ILE A 103 18.02 -3.63 -3.43
N TYR A 104 18.13 -2.34 -3.15
CA TYR A 104 17.41 -1.71 -2.05
C TYR A 104 15.98 -1.44 -2.45
N SER A 105 15.02 -1.74 -1.56
CA SER A 105 13.59 -1.56 -1.85
C SER A 105 13.19 -0.08 -2.00
N ALA A 106 11.98 0.15 -2.46
CA ALA A 106 11.41 1.50 -2.62
C ALA A 106 11.41 2.33 -1.31
N HIS A 107 11.42 1.66 -0.17
CA HIS A 107 11.36 2.27 1.16
C HIS A 107 12.66 2.96 1.61
N GLY A 108 13.77 2.70 0.91
CA GLY A 108 15.08 3.19 1.28
C GLY A 108 15.75 2.41 2.41
N VAL A 109 17.04 2.65 2.60
CA VAL A 109 17.85 1.97 3.62
C VAL A 109 18.76 2.97 4.33
N SER A 110 19.13 2.66 5.57
CA SER A 110 20.05 3.47 6.36
C SER A 110 21.48 3.47 5.80
N PRO A 111 22.30 4.49 6.12
CA PRO A 111 23.73 4.48 5.79
C PRO A 111 24.49 3.28 6.36
N ALA A 112 24.06 2.73 7.50
CA ALA A 112 24.65 1.53 8.07
C ALA A 112 24.52 0.33 7.14
N VAL A 113 23.33 0.14 6.54
CA VAL A 113 23.06 -0.92 5.57
C VAL A 113 23.92 -0.72 4.31
N ARG A 114 24.04 0.51 3.81
CA ARG A 114 24.90 0.84 2.66
C ARG A 114 26.37 0.47 2.93
N LYS A 115 26.91 0.82 4.11
CA LYS A 115 28.27 0.43 4.52
C LYS A 115 28.46 -1.08 4.61
N ILE A 116 27.45 -1.84 5.04
CA ILE A 116 27.53 -3.30 5.04
C ILE A 116 27.59 -3.82 3.60
N ALA A 117 26.75 -3.33 2.70
CA ALA A 117 26.77 -3.71 1.29
C ALA A 117 28.13 -3.44 0.63
N GLU A 118 28.74 -2.27 0.90
CA GLU A 118 30.07 -1.91 0.42
C GLU A 118 31.13 -2.89 0.92
N ARG A 119 31.17 -3.16 2.25
CA ARG A 119 32.13 -4.12 2.85
C ARG A 119 31.96 -5.53 2.28
N ARG A 120 30.73 -5.91 1.94
CA ARG A 120 30.41 -7.20 1.32
C ARG A 120 30.61 -7.21 -0.20
N LYS A 121 31.08 -6.09 -0.79
CA LYS A 121 31.32 -5.89 -2.23
C LYS A 121 30.07 -6.20 -3.08
N LEU A 122 28.86 -5.92 -2.55
CA LEU A 122 27.62 -6.12 -3.28
C LEU A 122 27.51 -5.12 -4.44
N LYS A 123 27.01 -5.60 -5.58
CA LYS A 123 26.74 -4.76 -6.75
C LYS A 123 25.31 -4.22 -6.63
N VAL A 124 25.17 -3.08 -5.96
CA VAL A 124 23.86 -2.56 -5.56
C VAL A 124 23.20 -1.72 -6.67
N LEU A 125 21.91 -1.96 -6.90
CA LEU A 125 20.98 -1.08 -7.59
C LEU A 125 20.04 -0.46 -6.54
N ASP A 126 19.93 0.86 -6.52
CA ASP A 126 19.11 1.56 -5.56
C ASP A 126 17.72 1.85 -6.15
N ALA A 127 16.70 1.12 -5.68
CA ALA A 127 15.31 1.34 -6.07
C ALA A 127 14.55 2.26 -5.12
N THR A 128 15.21 2.88 -4.14
CA THR A 128 14.59 3.86 -3.23
C THR A 128 13.79 4.89 -4.02
N CYS A 129 12.56 5.13 -3.61
CA CYS A 129 11.73 6.15 -4.22
C CYS A 129 12.39 7.53 -4.10
N PRO A 130 12.47 8.35 -5.16
CA PRO A 130 13.07 9.69 -5.10
C PRO A 130 12.44 10.59 -4.03
N LEU A 131 11.16 10.36 -3.68
CA LEU A 131 10.48 11.13 -2.63
C LEU A 131 10.92 10.69 -1.22
N VAL A 132 11.27 9.42 -1.02
CA VAL A 132 11.92 8.93 0.20
C VAL A 132 13.35 9.45 0.29
N THR A 133 14.09 9.44 -0.83
CA THR A 133 15.45 10.03 -0.90
C THR A 133 15.45 11.51 -0.51
N LYS A 134 14.40 12.26 -0.90
CA LYS A 134 14.20 13.65 -0.47
C LYS A 134 14.14 13.76 1.06
N VAL A 135 13.34 12.92 1.72
CA VAL A 135 13.18 12.92 3.20
C VAL A 135 14.51 12.59 3.88
N HIS A 136 15.26 11.58 3.37
CA HIS A 136 16.60 11.25 3.85
C HIS A 136 17.55 12.45 3.75
N GLY A 137 17.56 13.16 2.62
CA GLY A 137 18.36 14.37 2.42
C GLY A 137 17.97 15.51 3.36
N GLU A 138 16.70 15.65 3.69
CA GLU A 138 16.24 16.64 4.68
C GLU A 138 16.71 16.28 6.10
N ALA A 139 16.61 14.99 6.48
CA ALA A 139 17.13 14.51 7.75
C ALA A 139 18.63 14.82 7.89
N GLN A 140 19.43 14.52 6.86
CA GLN A 140 20.87 14.83 6.83
C GLN A 140 21.14 16.34 6.95
N ARG A 141 20.39 17.16 6.21
CA ARG A 141 20.53 18.63 6.24
C ARG A 141 20.24 19.23 7.60
N TYR A 142 19.18 18.76 8.29
CA TYR A 142 18.88 19.19 9.66
C TYR A 142 19.96 18.70 10.64
N ALA A 143 20.42 17.47 10.51
CA ALA A 143 21.45 16.91 11.37
C ALA A 143 22.78 17.69 11.25
N GLN A 144 23.18 18.11 10.05
CA GLN A 144 24.37 18.94 9.80
C GLN A 144 24.30 20.34 10.47
N LYS A 145 23.08 20.83 10.75
CA LYS A 145 22.84 22.10 11.42
C LYS A 145 22.58 21.95 12.93
N ASP A 146 22.84 20.76 13.47
CA ASP A 146 22.64 20.41 14.88
C ASP A 146 21.17 20.48 15.37
N TYR A 147 20.20 20.30 14.47
CA TYR A 147 18.79 20.23 14.86
C TYR A 147 18.44 18.89 15.51
N THR A 148 17.53 18.92 16.48
CA THR A 148 16.72 17.74 16.84
C THR A 148 15.62 17.59 15.79
N ILE A 149 15.47 16.37 15.25
CA ILE A 149 14.58 16.10 14.13
C ILE A 149 13.39 15.26 14.63
N ILE A 150 12.21 15.79 14.54
CA ILE A 150 11.00 15.03 14.82
C ILE A 150 10.51 14.36 13.53
N LEU A 151 10.60 13.03 13.48
CA LEU A 151 10.08 12.26 12.35
C LEU A 151 8.66 11.80 12.67
N ILE A 152 7.67 12.42 12.05
CA ILE A 152 6.28 11.97 12.15
C ILE A 152 6.14 10.69 11.32
N GLY A 153 5.80 9.55 11.96
CA GLY A 153 5.74 8.28 11.26
C GLY A 153 5.48 7.09 12.18
N HIS A 154 5.32 5.92 11.58
CA HIS A 154 5.11 4.67 12.31
C HIS A 154 6.45 4.05 12.71
N HIS A 155 6.73 3.91 14.01
CA HIS A 155 8.00 3.45 14.59
C HIS A 155 8.58 2.18 13.92
N LYS A 156 7.72 1.21 13.59
CA LYS A 156 8.13 -0.09 13.02
C LYS A 156 8.19 -0.13 11.49
N HIS A 157 7.83 0.96 10.81
CA HIS A 157 7.79 0.98 9.36
C HIS A 157 9.22 1.06 8.77
N VAL A 158 9.50 0.26 7.73
CA VAL A 158 10.84 0.17 7.11
C VAL A 158 11.35 1.51 6.58
N GLU A 159 10.47 2.36 6.01
CA GLU A 159 10.82 3.71 5.57
C GLU A 159 11.28 4.59 6.75
N VAL A 160 10.59 4.50 7.89
CA VAL A 160 10.93 5.24 9.11
C VAL A 160 12.27 4.75 9.67
N GLN A 161 12.51 3.45 9.71
CA GLN A 161 13.80 2.88 10.14
C GLN A 161 14.95 3.33 9.24
N GLY A 162 14.74 3.36 7.92
CA GLY A 162 15.70 3.88 6.94
C GLY A 162 16.05 5.35 7.21
N THR A 163 15.03 6.18 7.41
CA THR A 163 15.15 7.61 7.69
C THR A 163 15.83 7.89 9.04
N VAL A 164 15.44 7.18 10.11
CA VAL A 164 16.09 7.26 11.44
C VAL A 164 17.59 6.97 11.31
N GLY A 165 17.94 6.00 10.50
CA GLY A 165 19.34 5.64 10.26
C GLY A 165 20.19 6.75 9.64
N GLU A 166 19.62 7.78 9.00
CA GLU A 166 20.36 8.92 8.45
C GLU A 166 20.95 9.82 9.55
N ALA A 167 20.28 9.92 10.71
CA ALA A 167 20.76 10.68 11.85
C ALA A 167 20.27 10.09 13.20
N PRO A 168 20.70 8.87 13.58
CA PRO A 168 20.10 8.10 14.65
C PRO A 168 20.20 8.73 16.05
N LYS A 169 21.16 9.67 16.25
CA LYS A 169 21.31 10.40 17.51
C LYS A 169 20.48 11.67 17.58
N ARG A 170 19.83 12.06 16.49
CA ARG A 170 19.12 13.34 16.36
C ARG A 170 17.66 13.19 15.99
N ILE A 171 17.25 12.03 15.52
CA ILE A 171 15.85 11.77 15.12
C ILE A 171 15.09 11.14 16.27
N ILE A 172 13.95 11.74 16.60
CA ILE A 172 12.92 11.21 17.50
C ILE A 172 11.68 10.95 16.66
N VAL A 173 11.18 9.72 16.70
CA VAL A 173 9.95 9.35 15.97
C VAL A 173 8.74 9.67 16.82
N VAL A 174 7.69 10.21 16.19
CA VAL A 174 6.41 10.54 16.80
C VAL A 174 5.28 9.99 15.92
N GLY A 175 4.41 9.17 16.51
CA GLY A 175 3.29 8.55 15.81
C GLY A 175 1.92 9.14 16.13
N ASN A 176 1.80 9.89 17.22
CA ASN A 176 0.52 10.42 17.72
C ASN A 176 0.70 11.69 18.57
N LEU A 177 -0.42 12.30 18.99
CA LEU A 177 -0.42 13.54 19.79
C LEU A 177 0.14 13.34 21.19
N GLU A 178 -0.12 12.20 21.83
CA GLU A 178 0.40 11.89 23.17
C GLU A 178 1.94 11.86 23.18
N GLU A 179 2.55 11.33 22.14
CA GLU A 179 4.01 11.33 22.00
C GLU A 179 4.56 12.76 21.80
N VAL A 180 3.79 13.67 21.16
CA VAL A 180 4.16 15.09 21.07
C VAL A 180 4.21 15.73 22.45
N ASP A 181 3.22 15.48 23.29
CA ASP A 181 3.13 16.07 24.63
C ASP A 181 4.29 15.61 25.54
N ASN A 182 4.79 14.40 25.34
CA ASN A 182 5.88 13.82 26.12
C ASN A 182 7.29 14.04 25.52
N LEU A 183 7.42 14.80 24.41
CA LEU A 183 8.71 15.06 23.79
C LEU A 183 9.67 15.80 24.73
N VAL A 184 10.92 15.32 24.77
CA VAL A 184 12.03 16.01 25.41
C VAL A 184 13.11 16.25 24.35
N VAL A 185 13.51 17.50 24.16
CA VAL A 185 14.52 17.92 23.19
C VAL A 185 15.62 18.71 23.90
N PRO A 186 16.88 18.61 23.48
CA PRO A 186 18.00 19.32 24.12
C PRO A 186 17.94 20.84 23.95
N ASP A 187 17.44 21.33 22.80
CA ASP A 187 17.31 22.76 22.48
C ASP A 187 16.01 22.99 21.70
N GLU A 188 15.02 23.59 22.34
CA GLU A 188 13.71 23.89 21.73
C GLU A 188 13.79 24.92 20.58
N ASN A 189 14.87 25.68 20.46
CA ASN A 189 15.09 26.62 19.36
C ASN A 189 15.67 25.94 18.11
N LYS A 190 16.17 24.71 18.23
CA LYS A 190 16.77 23.93 17.14
C LYS A 190 16.02 22.63 16.91
N VAL A 191 14.73 22.75 16.64
CA VAL A 191 13.86 21.63 16.31
C VAL A 191 13.40 21.73 14.87
N GLY A 192 13.51 20.62 14.12
CA GLY A 192 12.93 20.47 12.79
C GLY A 192 11.99 19.28 12.75
N TYR A 193 11.06 19.25 11.80
CA TYR A 193 10.26 18.05 11.56
C TYR A 193 10.31 17.62 10.11
N ILE A 194 10.18 16.32 9.90
CA ILE A 194 9.99 15.64 8.63
C ILE A 194 8.90 14.59 8.80
N THR A 195 8.37 14.04 7.71
CA THR A 195 7.31 13.02 7.81
C THR A 195 7.61 11.79 6.96
N GLN A 196 7.05 10.65 7.35
CA GLN A 196 6.91 9.50 6.48
C GLN A 196 6.03 9.86 5.28
N THR A 197 6.31 9.28 4.10
CA THR A 197 5.65 9.71 2.85
C THR A 197 4.21 9.24 2.68
N THR A 198 3.74 8.29 3.51
CA THR A 198 2.45 7.58 3.33
C THR A 198 1.46 7.79 4.48
N LEU A 199 1.57 8.88 5.22
CA LEU A 199 0.70 9.20 6.35
C LEU A 199 -0.67 9.76 5.91
N SER A 200 -1.61 9.80 6.85
CA SER A 200 -2.84 10.59 6.74
C SER A 200 -2.52 12.08 6.69
N LEU A 201 -3.13 12.78 5.75
CA LEU A 201 -2.97 14.24 5.63
C LEU A 201 -3.50 14.94 6.87
N ASP A 202 -4.69 14.53 7.33
CA ASP A 202 -5.41 15.20 8.41
C ASP A 202 -4.70 14.95 9.75
N ASP A 203 -4.41 13.69 10.10
CA ASP A 203 -3.71 13.33 11.34
C ASP A 203 -2.32 13.98 11.40
N THR A 204 -1.61 14.03 10.27
CA THR A 204 -0.29 14.67 10.20
C THR A 204 -0.39 16.18 10.42
N ALA A 205 -1.44 16.82 9.90
CA ALA A 205 -1.68 18.25 10.12
C ALA A 205 -1.95 18.57 11.59
N GLU A 206 -2.68 17.70 12.30
CA GLU A 206 -2.91 17.84 13.74
C GLU A 206 -1.61 17.72 14.55
N ILE A 207 -0.79 16.70 14.26
CA ILE A 207 0.51 16.50 14.89
C ILE A 207 1.43 17.70 14.62
N ILE A 208 1.50 18.19 13.37
CA ILE A 208 2.30 19.39 13.02
C ILE A 208 1.79 20.63 13.77
N SER A 209 0.48 20.78 13.91
CA SER A 209 -0.11 21.90 14.67
C SER A 209 0.30 21.87 16.15
N ALA A 210 0.24 20.67 16.77
CA ALA A 210 0.68 20.47 18.14
C ALA A 210 2.19 20.76 18.32
N LEU A 211 3.02 20.25 17.38
CA LEU A 211 4.46 20.54 17.38
C LEU A 211 4.77 22.02 17.26
N LYS A 212 4.07 22.76 16.37
CA LYS A 212 4.23 24.22 16.22
C LYS A 212 3.83 24.99 17.46
N LYS A 213 2.78 24.53 18.16
CA LYS A 213 2.35 25.12 19.43
C LYS A 213 3.40 24.91 20.53
N ARG A 214 3.98 23.70 20.59
CA ARG A 214 5.00 23.34 21.58
C ARG A 214 6.36 23.96 21.29
N PHE A 215 6.76 23.99 20.03
CA PHE A 215 8.04 24.56 19.55
C PHE A 215 7.78 25.65 18.53
N PRO A 216 7.55 26.90 18.95
CA PRO A 216 7.16 27.99 18.04
C PRO A 216 8.17 28.32 16.94
N LYS A 217 9.45 27.93 17.12
CA LYS A 217 10.54 28.10 16.13
C LYS A 217 10.80 26.86 15.30
N ILE A 218 9.97 25.80 15.40
CA ILE A 218 10.17 24.56 14.67
C ILE A 218 10.22 24.80 13.17
N GLN A 219 11.16 24.18 12.49
CA GLN A 219 11.30 24.25 11.04
C GLN A 219 10.70 23.00 10.39
N GLY A 220 9.90 23.19 9.37
CA GLY A 220 9.36 22.11 8.54
C GLY A 220 10.09 21.98 7.22
N PRO A 221 9.76 20.91 6.44
CA PRO A 221 10.28 20.73 5.10
C PRO A 221 9.83 21.85 4.16
N ALA A 222 10.70 22.24 3.21
CA ALA A 222 10.39 23.28 2.22
C ALA A 222 9.21 22.90 1.31
N LYS A 223 9.00 21.60 1.06
CA LYS A 223 7.85 21.03 0.39
C LYS A 223 7.33 19.87 1.23
N ASN A 224 6.03 19.64 1.21
CA ASN A 224 5.41 18.55 1.96
C ASN A 224 6.14 17.22 1.69
N ASP A 225 6.37 16.42 2.73
CA ASP A 225 7.00 15.11 2.64
C ASP A 225 5.98 14.00 2.29
N ILE A 226 4.71 14.18 2.67
CA ILE A 226 3.66 13.27 2.22
C ILE A 226 3.60 13.35 0.70
N CYS A 227 3.84 12.21 0.04
CA CYS A 227 4.03 12.18 -1.40
C CYS A 227 2.72 12.50 -2.16
N TYR A 228 2.86 13.01 -3.39
CA TYR A 228 1.73 13.34 -4.25
C TYR A 228 0.75 12.17 -4.43
N ALA A 229 1.29 10.97 -4.57
CA ALA A 229 0.49 9.76 -4.77
C ALA A 229 -0.39 9.44 -3.55
N THR A 230 0.13 9.63 -2.35
CA THR A 230 -0.62 9.50 -1.10
C THR A 230 -1.71 10.56 -1.00
N GLN A 231 -1.37 11.84 -1.27
CA GLN A 231 -2.33 12.94 -1.24
C GLN A 231 -3.47 12.74 -2.24
N ASN A 232 -3.13 12.42 -3.49
CA ASN A 232 -4.12 12.25 -4.56
C ASN A 232 -5.07 11.09 -4.27
N ARG A 233 -4.56 9.93 -3.80
CA ARG A 233 -5.40 8.78 -3.48
C ARG A 233 -6.30 9.04 -2.27
N GLN A 234 -5.83 9.75 -1.25
CA GLN A 234 -6.68 10.14 -0.12
C GLN A 234 -7.79 11.10 -0.56
N ASN A 235 -7.47 12.08 -1.42
CA ASN A 235 -8.47 12.98 -1.98
C ASN A 235 -9.49 12.22 -2.85
N ALA A 236 -9.04 11.25 -3.64
CA ALA A 236 -9.91 10.40 -4.44
C ALA A 236 -10.85 9.55 -3.57
N VAL A 237 -10.36 8.99 -2.46
CA VAL A 237 -11.19 8.25 -1.50
C VAL A 237 -12.21 9.18 -0.82
N LYS A 238 -11.81 10.39 -0.39
CA LYS A 238 -12.74 11.36 0.19
C LYS A 238 -13.86 11.75 -0.78
N ALA A 239 -13.56 11.90 -2.06
CA ALA A 239 -14.56 12.17 -3.08
C ALA A 239 -15.46 10.94 -3.33
N LEU A 240 -14.86 9.76 -3.50
CA LEU A 240 -15.55 8.49 -3.71
C LEU A 240 -16.54 8.19 -2.59
N SER A 241 -16.13 8.41 -1.34
CA SER A 241 -16.94 8.15 -0.14
C SER A 241 -18.24 8.95 -0.07
N LYS A 242 -18.35 10.05 -0.82
CA LYS A 242 -19.56 10.88 -0.88
C LYS A 242 -20.60 10.34 -1.87
N GLU A 243 -20.20 9.42 -2.74
CA GLU A 243 -21.01 8.95 -3.86
C GLU A 243 -21.45 7.47 -3.71
N VAL A 244 -20.93 6.75 -2.70
CA VAL A 244 -21.13 5.30 -2.59
C VAL A 244 -21.52 4.86 -1.18
N ASP A 245 -22.18 3.70 -1.09
CA ASP A 245 -22.61 3.11 0.18
C ASP A 245 -21.49 2.29 0.86
N LEU A 246 -20.55 1.77 0.08
CA LEU A 246 -19.42 0.96 0.55
C LEU A 246 -18.16 1.28 -0.26
N VAL A 247 -17.04 1.45 0.40
CA VAL A 247 -15.71 1.57 -0.23
C VAL A 247 -14.91 0.28 -0.03
N LEU A 248 -14.43 -0.29 -1.13
CA LEU A 248 -13.43 -1.36 -1.14
C LEU A 248 -12.05 -0.78 -1.47
N VAL A 249 -11.09 -1.02 -0.58
CA VAL A 249 -9.70 -0.63 -0.76
C VAL A 249 -8.87 -1.88 -1.06
N VAL A 250 -8.39 -1.99 -2.30
CA VAL A 250 -7.50 -3.08 -2.70
C VAL A 250 -6.07 -2.78 -2.24
N GLY A 251 -5.48 -3.67 -1.44
CA GLY A 251 -4.11 -3.51 -0.97
C GLY A 251 -3.76 -4.35 0.26
N ALA A 252 -2.46 -4.52 0.49
CA ALA A 252 -1.92 -5.36 1.54
C ALA A 252 -2.08 -4.75 2.95
N PRO A 253 -2.18 -5.59 4.01
CA PRO A 253 -2.33 -5.13 5.40
C PRO A 253 -1.09 -4.40 5.94
N ASN A 254 0.08 -4.70 5.42
CA ASN A 254 1.35 -4.05 5.77
C ASN A 254 1.67 -2.82 4.91
N SER A 255 0.82 -2.49 3.92
CA SER A 255 0.96 -1.27 3.13
C SER A 255 0.36 -0.08 3.88
N SER A 256 1.23 0.80 4.40
CA SER A 256 0.82 2.04 5.09
C SER A 256 -0.17 2.85 4.24
N ASN A 257 0.09 3.03 2.94
CA ASN A 257 -0.84 3.74 2.05
C ASN A 257 -2.23 3.08 2.02
N SER A 258 -2.31 1.75 1.84
CA SER A 258 -3.60 1.04 1.77
C SER A 258 -4.39 1.10 3.08
N VAL A 259 -3.70 0.98 4.23
CA VAL A 259 -4.32 1.11 5.55
C VAL A 259 -4.88 2.54 5.73
N ARG A 260 -4.11 3.57 5.34
CA ARG A 260 -4.55 4.96 5.42
C ARG A 260 -5.77 5.27 4.53
N LEU A 261 -5.85 4.69 3.34
CA LEU A 261 -7.05 4.85 2.49
C LEU A 261 -8.30 4.26 3.14
N LEU A 262 -8.18 3.10 3.82
CA LEU A 262 -9.27 2.52 4.59
C LEU A 262 -9.72 3.43 5.74
N GLU A 263 -8.77 3.98 6.49
CA GLU A 263 -9.04 4.88 7.60
C GLU A 263 -9.70 6.17 7.11
N VAL A 264 -9.16 6.80 6.06
CA VAL A 264 -9.75 7.99 5.42
C VAL A 264 -11.17 7.73 4.94
N ALA A 265 -11.46 6.57 4.33
CA ALA A 265 -12.82 6.22 3.97
C ALA A 265 -13.74 6.15 5.21
N ARG A 266 -13.28 5.52 6.28
CA ARG A 266 -14.06 5.38 7.53
C ARG A 266 -14.33 6.71 8.23
N THR A 267 -13.38 7.66 8.21
CA THR A 267 -13.60 8.99 8.81
C THR A 267 -14.69 9.80 8.11
N THR A 268 -15.02 9.48 6.85
CA THR A 268 -16.16 10.10 6.16
C THR A 268 -17.52 9.51 6.55
N GLY A 269 -17.55 8.46 7.36
CA GLY A 269 -18.77 7.75 7.79
C GLY A 269 -19.24 6.66 6.84
N VAL A 270 -18.62 6.47 5.66
CA VAL A 270 -18.98 5.40 4.73
C VAL A 270 -18.50 4.04 5.25
N LYS A 271 -19.25 2.98 4.95
CA LYS A 271 -18.77 1.62 5.19
C LYS A 271 -17.51 1.39 4.35
N ALA A 272 -16.46 0.83 4.94
CA ALA A 272 -15.23 0.56 4.19
C ALA A 272 -14.57 -0.75 4.60
N ARG A 273 -14.03 -1.47 3.62
CA ARG A 273 -13.29 -2.72 3.78
C ARG A 273 -12.00 -2.67 2.97
N ARG A 274 -10.94 -3.30 3.49
CA ARG A 274 -9.71 -3.56 2.75
C ARG A 274 -9.69 -5.03 2.37
N ILE A 275 -9.26 -5.31 1.15
CA ILE A 275 -9.11 -6.66 0.61
C ILE A 275 -7.80 -6.74 -0.18
N GLU A 276 -7.21 -7.91 -0.24
CA GLU A 276 -5.99 -8.13 -1.03
C GLU A 276 -6.29 -8.63 -2.44
N SER A 277 -7.44 -9.33 -2.62
CA SER A 277 -7.84 -9.89 -3.91
C SER A 277 -9.34 -10.21 -3.93
N GLU A 278 -9.83 -10.72 -5.08
CA GLU A 278 -11.23 -11.10 -5.29
C GLU A 278 -11.69 -12.25 -4.39
N GLU A 279 -10.78 -13.13 -3.94
CA GLU A 279 -11.11 -14.26 -3.08
C GLU A 279 -11.60 -13.83 -1.68
N GLU A 280 -11.27 -12.60 -1.26
CA GLU A 280 -11.74 -12.05 0.02
C GLU A 280 -13.13 -11.41 -0.07
N LEU A 281 -13.76 -11.36 -1.25
CA LEU A 281 -15.10 -10.81 -1.41
C LEU A 281 -16.13 -11.65 -0.63
N ASN A 282 -16.84 -11.01 0.30
CA ASN A 282 -17.86 -11.65 1.10
C ASN A 282 -19.25 -11.08 0.76
N PRO A 283 -20.20 -11.90 0.24
CA PRO A 283 -21.54 -11.46 -0.13
C PRO A 283 -22.32 -10.75 0.98
N GLU A 284 -22.05 -11.07 2.24
CA GLU A 284 -22.70 -10.46 3.41
C GLU A 284 -22.44 -8.95 3.52
N TRP A 285 -21.30 -8.47 2.98
CA TRP A 285 -20.96 -7.04 3.01
C TRP A 285 -21.86 -6.19 2.14
N PHE A 286 -22.52 -6.81 1.16
CA PHE A 286 -23.27 -6.12 0.11
C PHE A 286 -24.77 -6.07 0.37
N LYS A 287 -25.26 -6.60 1.50
CA LYS A 287 -26.68 -6.55 1.85
C LYS A 287 -27.12 -5.10 2.05
N GLY A 288 -28.11 -4.67 1.25
CA GLY A 288 -28.64 -3.31 1.25
C GLY A 288 -27.69 -2.25 0.66
N ILE A 289 -26.64 -2.65 -0.08
CA ILE A 289 -25.71 -1.77 -0.78
C ILE A 289 -26.18 -1.63 -2.23
N ARG A 290 -26.25 -0.40 -2.74
CA ARG A 290 -26.63 -0.07 -4.12
C ARG A 290 -25.44 0.44 -4.93
N SER A 291 -24.42 0.97 -4.25
CA SER A 291 -23.22 1.53 -4.89
C SER A 291 -21.96 1.11 -4.15
N ILE A 292 -20.95 0.64 -4.89
CA ILE A 292 -19.65 0.23 -4.36
C ILE A 292 -18.55 1.07 -5.01
N GLY A 293 -17.82 1.78 -4.20
CA GLY A 293 -16.59 2.43 -4.61
C GLY A 293 -15.40 1.47 -4.52
N VAL A 294 -14.60 1.41 -5.56
CA VAL A 294 -13.37 0.62 -5.57
C VAL A 294 -12.17 1.51 -5.78
N THR A 295 -11.18 1.37 -4.91
CA THR A 295 -9.89 2.04 -5.01
C THR A 295 -8.76 1.06 -4.71
N ALA A 296 -7.52 1.47 -4.98
CA ALA A 296 -6.35 0.65 -4.72
C ALA A 296 -5.20 1.49 -4.14
N GLY A 297 -4.49 0.91 -3.18
CA GLY A 297 -3.28 1.49 -2.63
C GLY A 297 -2.16 1.62 -3.67
N ALA A 298 -1.20 2.51 -3.40
CA ALA A 298 -0.10 2.83 -4.32
C ALA A 298 0.84 1.65 -4.66
N SER A 299 0.73 0.55 -3.95
CA SER A 299 1.48 -0.71 -4.19
C SER A 299 0.60 -1.85 -4.72
N ALA A 300 -0.69 -1.62 -4.98
CA ALA A 300 -1.60 -2.64 -5.51
C ALA A 300 -1.63 -2.59 -7.05
N PRO A 301 -1.39 -3.73 -7.74
CA PRO A 301 -1.43 -3.80 -9.19
C PRO A 301 -2.86 -3.63 -9.73
N GLU A 302 -2.99 -3.07 -10.92
CA GLU A 302 -4.30 -2.84 -11.56
C GLU A 302 -4.99 -4.16 -11.92
N ASP A 303 -4.27 -5.22 -12.28
CA ASP A 303 -4.82 -6.54 -12.59
C ASP A 303 -5.57 -7.15 -11.38
N ILE A 304 -5.06 -6.98 -10.17
CA ILE A 304 -5.73 -7.40 -8.93
C ILE A 304 -7.01 -6.61 -8.70
N LEU A 305 -6.98 -5.29 -8.91
CA LEU A 305 -8.18 -4.46 -8.82
C LEU A 305 -9.23 -4.89 -9.86
N GLN A 306 -8.82 -5.16 -11.09
CA GLN A 306 -9.71 -5.64 -12.15
C GLN A 306 -10.27 -7.03 -11.84
N GLY A 307 -9.50 -7.90 -11.16
CA GLY A 307 -10.00 -9.15 -10.57
C GLY A 307 -11.16 -8.91 -9.61
N VAL A 308 -10.98 -7.97 -8.66
CA VAL A 308 -12.03 -7.58 -7.71
C VAL A 308 -13.28 -7.04 -8.43
N VAL A 309 -13.12 -6.16 -9.43
CA VAL A 309 -14.25 -5.65 -10.24
C VAL A 309 -14.96 -6.78 -10.97
N SER A 310 -14.20 -7.73 -11.53
CA SER A 310 -14.75 -8.91 -12.20
C SER A 310 -15.50 -9.83 -11.24
N GLY A 311 -14.97 -10.03 -10.03
CA GLY A 311 -15.64 -10.79 -8.96
C GLY A 311 -16.97 -10.14 -8.56
N LEU A 312 -17.00 -8.82 -8.39
CA LEU A 312 -18.22 -8.08 -8.12
C LEU A 312 -19.24 -8.21 -9.27
N LYS A 313 -18.81 -8.09 -10.53
CA LYS A 313 -19.69 -8.29 -11.70
C LYS A 313 -20.27 -9.70 -11.77
N LYS A 314 -19.56 -10.73 -11.32
CA LYS A 314 -20.09 -12.10 -11.24
C LYS A 314 -21.13 -12.27 -10.13
N MET A 315 -20.99 -11.52 -9.03
CA MET A 315 -21.93 -11.57 -7.90
C MET A 315 -23.27 -10.88 -8.22
N PHE A 316 -23.24 -9.81 -9.03
CA PHE A 316 -24.42 -9.00 -9.34
C PHE A 316 -24.84 -9.17 -10.78
N SER A 317 -26.15 -9.34 -11.02
CA SER A 317 -26.71 -9.62 -12.34
C SER A 317 -26.61 -8.44 -13.31
N SER A 318 -26.60 -7.23 -12.78
CA SER A 318 -26.42 -5.97 -13.53
C SER A 318 -25.50 -5.05 -12.73
N SER A 319 -24.41 -4.62 -13.34
CA SER A 319 -23.48 -3.66 -12.74
C SER A 319 -23.09 -2.62 -13.78
N ASN A 320 -23.31 -1.35 -13.46
CA ASN A 320 -22.77 -0.23 -14.22
C ASN A 320 -21.41 0.14 -13.62
N VAL A 321 -20.37 0.33 -14.44
CA VAL A 321 -19.03 0.70 -13.99
C VAL A 321 -18.67 2.05 -14.58
N ARG A 322 -18.26 2.97 -13.72
CA ARG A 322 -17.71 4.27 -14.15
C ARG A 322 -16.47 4.65 -13.36
N ASP A 323 -15.63 5.46 -13.97
CA ASP A 323 -14.49 6.08 -13.28
C ASP A 323 -14.89 7.43 -12.65
N LEU A 324 -14.38 7.67 -11.45
CA LEU A 324 -14.41 8.95 -10.76
C LEU A 324 -13.02 9.58 -10.85
N ASN A 325 -12.83 10.42 -11.86
CA ASN A 325 -11.55 11.07 -12.13
C ASN A 325 -11.39 12.34 -11.28
N ILE A 326 -10.43 12.33 -10.35
CA ILE A 326 -10.14 13.47 -9.45
C ILE A 326 -8.95 14.27 -9.98
N VAL A 327 -7.86 13.59 -10.34
CA VAL A 327 -6.64 14.22 -10.88
C VAL A 327 -5.89 13.23 -11.76
N GLN A 328 -5.29 13.73 -12.82
CA GLN A 328 -4.39 12.94 -13.66
C GLN A 328 -2.96 13.06 -13.13
N GLU A 329 -2.29 11.93 -12.90
CA GLU A 329 -0.90 11.87 -12.48
C GLU A 329 0.02 11.73 -13.70
N ASN A 330 0.86 12.75 -13.95
CA ASN A 330 1.85 12.76 -15.04
C ASN A 330 3.27 12.76 -14.47
N VAL A 331 3.53 11.89 -13.49
CA VAL A 331 4.83 11.77 -12.81
C VAL A 331 5.53 10.51 -13.27
N THR A 332 6.77 10.64 -13.68
CA THR A 332 7.66 9.52 -13.99
C THR A 332 9.00 9.71 -13.31
N PHE A 333 9.66 8.63 -12.90
CA PHE A 333 10.99 8.67 -12.33
C PHE A 333 11.98 7.89 -13.18
N ALA A 334 13.12 8.50 -13.47
CA ALA A 334 14.16 7.86 -14.27
C ALA A 334 14.72 6.62 -13.58
N LEU A 335 14.96 5.57 -14.35
CA LEU A 335 15.70 4.39 -13.90
C LEU A 335 17.18 4.74 -13.62
N PRO A 336 17.90 3.95 -12.80
CA PRO A 336 19.34 4.05 -12.67
C PRO A 336 20.03 4.01 -14.06
N ALA A 337 21.11 4.81 -14.24
CA ALA A 337 21.77 4.96 -15.53
C ALA A 337 22.13 3.61 -16.18
N VAL A 338 22.63 2.68 -15.37
CA VAL A 338 23.03 1.33 -15.81
C VAL A 338 21.88 0.44 -16.35
N LEU A 339 20.64 0.84 -16.14
CA LEU A 339 19.44 0.12 -16.63
C LEU A 339 18.72 0.85 -17.77
N ARG A 340 19.22 2.03 -18.20
CA ARG A 340 18.58 2.82 -19.28
C ARG A 340 19.07 2.47 -20.67
N SER A 341 20.30 1.96 -20.77
CA SER A 341 21.01 1.69 -22.02
C SER A 341 21.02 0.21 -22.42
N ALA A 342 20.21 -0.60 -21.74
CA ALA A 342 20.04 -2.03 -22.02
C ALA A 342 18.67 -2.34 -22.61
#